data_51d9118b26c5cbe8a5c9ce767fd80be2
#
_entry.id   51d9118b26c5cbe8a5c9ce767fd80be2
#
_cell.length_a   1.000
_cell.length_b   1.000
_cell.length_c   1.000
_cell.angle_alpha   90.00
_cell.angle_beta   90.00
_cell.angle_gamma   90.00
#
_symmetry.space_group_name_H-M   'P 1'
#
loop_
_entity.id
_entity.type
_entity.pdbx_description
1 polymer ?
#
loop_
_entity_poly.entity_id
_entity_poly.type
_entity_poly.pdbx_seq_one_letter_code
_entity_poly.pdbx_strand_id
1 'polypeptide(L)'
;RGEDSPYGDAWSFLTNEEGITNFWRDGLIRNRSFENVITMGMRGENDTAILGADATMEDNVNLLRRVLKTQNQLIRETINENLDEVPRMMVLFTEVEAFFYGDEKTKGLLDEPELEGVTLMLSDNNQGAARTLPTKAMRNHKGGYGMYYHMDMHGGPMAFEWIGSTYLPKLWEQMTAAYEFGVQEIWVTNIGDIGTQ
;
A
#
# COMPACT_ATOMS: atom_id res chain seq x y z
N ARG A 1 -1.39 -0.67 -20.56
CA ARG A 1 -0.03 -1.11 -20.89
C ARG A 1 -0.09 -1.81 -22.25
N GLY A 2 0.61 -1.36 -23.21
CA GLY A 2 0.72 -1.93 -24.55
C GLY A 2 1.78 -1.18 -25.31
N GLU A 3 2.18 -1.68 -26.44
CA GLU A 3 3.22 -1.09 -27.32
C GLU A 3 2.97 0.39 -27.68
N ASP A 4 1.76 0.91 -27.44
CA ASP A 4 1.35 2.28 -27.72
C ASP A 4 1.12 3.13 -26.44
N SER A 5 1.65 2.73 -25.28
CA SER A 5 1.48 3.53 -24.05
C SER A 5 2.27 4.85 -24.17
N PRO A 6 1.63 6.02 -23.95
CA PRO A 6 2.31 7.31 -23.96
C PRO A 6 3.35 7.45 -22.83
N TYR A 7 3.36 6.53 -21.89
CA TYR A 7 4.25 6.50 -20.72
C TYR A 7 5.37 5.46 -20.85
N GLY A 8 5.56 4.84 -22.02
CA GLY A 8 6.52 3.75 -22.25
C GLY A 8 6.00 2.38 -21.76
N ASP A 9 6.76 1.33 -22.05
CA ASP A 9 6.30 -0.05 -21.88
C ASP A 9 6.64 -0.65 -20.51
N ALA A 10 7.72 -0.16 -19.88
CA ALA A 10 8.20 -0.72 -18.62
C ALA A 10 7.45 -0.15 -17.41
N TRP A 11 6.83 -1.02 -16.61
CA TRP A 11 6.32 -0.69 -15.29
C TRP A 11 7.44 -0.82 -14.25
N SER A 12 8.44 0.04 -14.37
CA SER A 12 9.60 0.07 -13.48
C SER A 12 10.13 1.49 -13.30
N PHE A 13 10.14 1.95 -12.07
CA PHE A 13 10.70 3.28 -11.74
C PHE A 13 12.21 3.34 -11.97
N LEU A 14 12.90 2.19 -11.97
CA LEU A 14 14.35 2.14 -12.23
C LEU A 14 14.68 2.39 -13.69
N THR A 15 13.91 1.82 -14.62
CA THR A 15 14.20 1.85 -16.07
C THR A 15 13.33 2.82 -16.85
N ASN A 16 12.22 3.30 -16.25
CA ASN A 16 11.26 4.19 -16.89
C ASN A 16 10.74 5.26 -15.89
N GLU A 17 11.65 5.92 -15.19
CA GLU A 17 11.30 6.92 -14.16
C GLU A 17 10.44 8.06 -14.73
N GLU A 18 10.82 8.59 -15.90
CA GLU A 18 10.09 9.70 -16.55
C GLU A 18 8.67 9.30 -16.94
N GLY A 19 8.51 8.15 -17.60
CA GLY A 19 7.20 7.66 -18.01
C GLY A 19 6.28 7.40 -16.82
N ILE A 20 6.78 6.75 -15.77
CA ILE A 20 6.02 6.49 -14.53
C ILE A 20 5.66 7.80 -13.83
N THR A 21 6.58 8.75 -13.76
CA THR A 21 6.33 10.07 -13.16
C THR A 21 5.23 10.83 -13.91
N ASN A 22 5.25 10.82 -15.23
CA ASN A 22 4.22 11.44 -16.05
C ASN A 22 2.87 10.73 -15.92
N PHE A 23 2.86 9.40 -15.86
CA PHE A 23 1.65 8.62 -15.60
C PHE A 23 0.99 9.01 -14.26
N TRP A 24 1.77 9.12 -13.19
CA TRP A 24 1.26 9.57 -11.89
C TRP A 24 0.75 11.01 -11.93
N ARG A 25 1.53 11.92 -12.55
CA ARG A 25 1.12 13.34 -12.70
C ARG A 25 -0.22 13.47 -13.39
N ASP A 26 -0.39 12.82 -14.52
CA ASP A 26 -1.63 12.88 -15.30
C ASP A 26 -2.80 12.24 -14.55
N GLY A 27 -2.55 11.18 -13.80
CA GLY A 27 -3.53 10.58 -12.91
C GLY A 27 -3.99 11.53 -11.80
N LEU A 28 -3.06 12.21 -11.14
CA LEU A 28 -3.36 13.20 -10.11
C LEU A 28 -4.17 14.37 -10.68
N ILE A 29 -3.74 14.95 -11.80
CA ILE A 29 -4.43 16.07 -12.46
C ILE A 29 -5.85 15.67 -12.88
N ARG A 30 -6.03 14.50 -13.47
CA ARG A 30 -7.33 14.00 -13.91
C ARG A 30 -8.30 13.81 -12.75
N ASN A 31 -7.81 13.34 -11.61
CA ASN A 31 -8.65 12.97 -10.47
C ASN A 31 -8.77 14.07 -9.41
N ARG A 32 -8.09 15.21 -9.55
CA ARG A 32 -8.02 16.27 -8.53
C ARG A 32 -9.35 16.89 -8.11
N SER A 33 -10.39 16.75 -8.94
CA SER A 33 -11.73 17.27 -8.65
C SER A 33 -12.62 16.28 -7.89
N PHE A 34 -12.14 15.06 -7.67
CA PHE A 34 -12.86 14.03 -6.93
C PHE A 34 -12.35 13.93 -5.51
N GLU A 35 -13.23 13.64 -4.57
CA GLU A 35 -12.85 13.22 -3.23
C GLU A 35 -12.22 11.83 -3.31
N ASN A 36 -10.94 11.74 -2.95
CA ASN A 36 -10.19 10.50 -3.04
C ASN A 36 -9.09 10.43 -1.98
N VAL A 37 -8.57 9.22 -1.76
CA VAL A 37 -7.35 8.96 -1.00
C VAL A 37 -6.26 8.54 -1.98
N ILE A 38 -5.14 9.24 -2.00
CA ILE A 38 -4.05 8.96 -2.92
C ILE A 38 -3.23 7.78 -2.41
N THR A 39 -3.22 6.70 -3.20
CA THR A 39 -2.38 5.54 -2.90
C THR A 39 -0.94 5.83 -3.32
N MET A 40 -0.02 5.68 -2.36
CA MET A 40 1.41 5.88 -2.53
C MET A 40 2.17 4.56 -2.58
N GLY A 41 3.44 4.65 -2.93
CA GLY A 41 4.32 3.51 -3.11
C GLY A 41 4.26 2.96 -4.54
N MET A 42 4.93 1.86 -4.76
CA MET A 42 4.95 1.14 -6.02
C MET A 42 5.25 -0.33 -5.77
N ARG A 43 4.62 -1.18 -6.56
CA ARG A 43 4.89 -2.63 -6.64
C ARG A 43 5.34 -2.98 -8.05
N GLY A 44 5.96 -4.12 -8.23
CA GLY A 44 6.27 -4.67 -9.53
C GLY A 44 5.03 -5.18 -10.26
N GLU A 45 5.21 -5.75 -11.42
CA GLU A 45 4.13 -6.40 -12.15
C GLU A 45 3.71 -7.70 -11.45
N ASN A 46 2.41 -8.04 -11.56
CA ASN A 46 1.84 -9.26 -11.00
C ASN A 46 2.11 -9.45 -9.49
N ASP A 47 1.97 -8.34 -8.73
CA ASP A 47 2.11 -8.37 -7.28
C ASP A 47 3.49 -8.83 -6.78
N THR A 48 4.53 -8.37 -7.44
CA THR A 48 5.92 -8.65 -7.07
C THR A 48 6.63 -7.41 -6.52
N ALA A 49 7.81 -7.60 -5.93
CA ALA A 49 8.71 -6.49 -5.65
C ALA A 49 9.14 -5.80 -6.96
N ILE A 50 9.48 -4.51 -6.91
CA ILE A 50 9.88 -3.73 -8.10
C ILE A 50 11.19 -4.26 -8.67
N LEU A 51 12.12 -4.63 -7.81
CA LEU A 51 13.45 -5.15 -8.18
C LEU A 51 13.41 -6.68 -8.21
N GLY A 52 14.29 -7.26 -9.02
CA GLY A 52 14.43 -8.70 -9.14
C GLY A 52 14.95 -9.37 -7.86
N ALA A 53 15.01 -10.71 -7.89
CA ALA A 53 15.38 -11.53 -6.73
C ALA A 53 16.82 -11.30 -6.22
N ASP A 54 17.69 -10.76 -7.06
CA ASP A 54 19.09 -10.47 -6.70
C ASP A 54 19.28 -9.12 -5.97
N ALA A 55 18.21 -8.32 -5.87
CA ALA A 55 18.27 -7.02 -5.22
C ALA A 55 18.32 -7.17 -3.70
N THR A 56 19.16 -6.35 -3.08
CA THR A 56 19.29 -6.32 -1.63
C THR A 56 18.12 -5.60 -0.95
N MET A 57 17.99 -5.76 0.36
CA MET A 57 17.05 -4.98 1.18
C MET A 57 17.30 -3.47 0.98
N GLU A 58 18.55 -3.05 0.98
CA GLU A 58 18.95 -1.66 0.80
C GLU A 58 18.54 -1.11 -0.57
N ASP A 59 18.70 -1.86 -1.65
CA ASP A 59 18.29 -1.45 -2.99
C ASP A 59 16.79 -1.20 -3.06
N ASN A 60 15.99 -2.10 -2.51
CA ASN A 60 14.53 -1.98 -2.47
C ASN A 60 14.07 -0.78 -1.63
N VAL A 61 14.64 -0.61 -0.44
CA VAL A 61 14.33 0.52 0.45
C VAL A 61 14.70 1.85 -0.20
N ASN A 62 15.88 1.95 -0.83
CA ASN A 62 16.33 3.16 -1.51
C ASN A 62 15.47 3.50 -2.74
N LEU A 63 15.03 2.49 -3.48
CA LEU A 63 14.12 2.72 -4.61
C LEU A 63 12.78 3.24 -4.12
N LEU A 64 12.20 2.64 -3.08
CA LEU A 64 10.92 3.09 -2.51
C LEU A 64 11.02 4.52 -1.93
N ARG A 65 12.14 4.91 -1.31
CA ARG A 65 12.38 6.31 -0.90
C ARG A 65 12.29 7.28 -2.09
N ARG A 66 12.92 6.95 -3.21
CA ARG A 66 12.85 7.76 -4.43
C ARG A 66 11.42 7.85 -4.94
N VAL A 67 10.71 6.74 -5.00
CA VAL A 67 9.28 6.67 -5.40
C VAL A 67 8.44 7.59 -4.53
N LEU A 68 8.51 7.45 -3.21
CA LEU A 68 7.72 8.25 -2.26
C LEU A 68 8.04 9.74 -2.36
N LYS A 69 9.32 10.10 -2.48
CA LYS A 69 9.75 11.49 -2.67
C LYS A 69 9.18 12.10 -3.95
N THR A 70 9.24 11.37 -5.06
CA THR A 70 8.68 11.83 -6.34
C THR A 70 7.17 11.98 -6.25
N GLN A 71 6.47 11.02 -5.65
CA GLN A 71 5.01 11.10 -5.49
C GLN A 71 4.60 12.27 -4.61
N ASN A 72 5.26 12.50 -3.46
CA ASN A 72 4.99 13.66 -2.62
C ASN A 72 5.26 14.98 -3.34
N GLN A 73 6.32 15.07 -4.15
CA GLN A 73 6.58 16.24 -4.96
C GLN A 73 5.45 16.48 -5.98
N LEU A 74 5.02 15.47 -6.69
CA LEU A 74 3.90 15.57 -7.64
C LEU A 74 2.60 16.03 -6.96
N ILE A 75 2.31 15.51 -5.77
CA ILE A 75 1.12 15.89 -5.00
C ILE A 75 1.21 17.37 -4.61
N ARG A 76 2.36 17.86 -4.14
CA ARG A 76 2.57 19.29 -3.84
C ARG A 76 2.35 20.18 -5.07
N GLU A 77 2.83 19.73 -6.23
CA GLU A 77 2.74 20.50 -7.48
C GLU A 77 1.33 20.52 -8.08
N THR A 78 0.55 19.45 -7.90
CA THR A 78 -0.68 19.24 -8.67
C THR A 78 -1.97 19.29 -7.84
N ILE A 79 -1.89 19.01 -6.54
CA ILE A 79 -3.06 18.90 -5.65
C ILE A 79 -3.02 19.99 -4.58
N ASN A 80 -2.07 19.93 -3.65
CA ASN A 80 -1.91 20.89 -2.56
C ASN A 80 -0.46 20.88 -2.04
N GLU A 81 0.13 22.08 -1.91
CA GLU A 81 1.48 22.24 -1.35
C GLU A 81 1.58 21.70 0.09
N ASN A 82 0.49 21.86 0.86
CA ASN A 82 0.38 21.30 2.21
C ASN A 82 -0.07 19.83 2.17
N LEU A 83 0.87 18.92 2.29
CA LEU A 83 0.58 17.47 2.27
C LEU A 83 -0.31 17.00 3.43
N ASP A 84 -0.37 17.74 4.54
CA ASP A 84 -1.23 17.38 5.68
C ASP A 84 -2.73 17.52 5.37
N GLU A 85 -3.06 18.27 4.32
CA GLU A 85 -4.43 18.42 3.83
C GLU A 85 -4.80 17.42 2.73
N VAL A 86 -3.87 16.55 2.33
CA VAL A 86 -4.08 15.56 1.27
C VAL A 86 -4.15 14.17 1.87
N PRO A 87 -5.32 13.49 1.82
CA PRO A 87 -5.43 12.12 2.26
C PRO A 87 -4.54 11.20 1.42
N ARG A 88 -3.59 10.54 2.07
CA ARG A 88 -2.61 9.64 1.43
C ARG A 88 -2.56 8.32 2.19
N MET A 89 -2.43 7.22 1.47
CA MET A 89 -2.24 5.90 2.09
C MET A 89 -1.15 5.11 1.36
N MET A 90 -0.50 4.21 2.06
CA MET A 90 0.43 3.22 1.50
C MET A 90 0.08 1.83 2.01
N VAL A 91 -0.11 0.89 1.11
CA VAL A 91 -0.45 -0.49 1.46
C VAL A 91 0.84 -1.28 1.70
N LEU A 92 0.94 -1.85 2.90
CA LEU A 92 2.06 -2.69 3.33
C LEU A 92 1.69 -4.16 3.13
N PHE A 93 1.56 -4.56 1.87
CA PHE A 93 1.27 -5.93 1.52
C PHE A 93 2.55 -6.78 1.44
N THR A 94 2.43 -8.07 1.39
CA THR A 94 3.48 -9.09 1.59
C THR A 94 4.90 -8.73 1.13
N GLU A 95 5.07 -8.30 -0.11
CA GLU A 95 6.38 -8.01 -0.70
C GLU A 95 6.96 -6.65 -0.33
N VAL A 96 6.12 -5.73 0.19
CA VAL A 96 6.56 -4.40 0.65
C VAL A 96 6.74 -4.33 2.16
N GLU A 97 6.06 -5.20 2.90
CA GLU A 97 6.07 -5.19 4.38
C GLU A 97 7.49 -5.32 4.93
N ALA A 98 8.30 -6.20 4.33
CA ALA A 98 9.69 -6.40 4.74
C ALA A 98 10.54 -5.13 4.57
N PHE A 99 10.32 -4.36 3.50
CA PHE A 99 11.05 -3.11 3.24
C PHE A 99 10.65 -2.00 4.20
N PHE A 100 9.45 -2.08 4.75
CA PHE A 100 8.97 -1.14 5.74
C PHE A 100 9.68 -1.33 7.09
N TYR A 101 9.88 -2.57 7.53
CA TYR A 101 10.58 -2.86 8.78
C TYR A 101 12.11 -2.84 8.63
N GLY A 102 12.63 -3.19 7.45
CA GLY A 102 14.07 -3.35 7.23
C GLY A 102 14.62 -4.63 7.86
N ASP A 103 15.93 -4.70 8.01
CA ASP A 103 16.66 -5.80 8.63
C ASP A 103 17.77 -5.29 9.54
N GLU A 104 18.65 -6.20 10.04
CA GLU A 104 19.76 -5.86 10.92
C GLU A 104 20.78 -4.87 10.32
N LYS A 105 20.84 -4.77 8.99
CA LYS A 105 21.82 -3.97 8.26
C LYS A 105 21.21 -2.72 7.64
N THR A 106 19.92 -2.78 7.30
CA THR A 106 19.21 -1.76 6.54
C THR A 106 18.03 -1.24 7.34
N LYS A 107 18.04 0.06 7.68
CA LYS A 107 16.88 0.71 8.26
C LYS A 107 15.74 0.76 7.22
N GLY A 108 14.58 0.21 7.58
CA GLY A 108 13.39 0.26 6.75
C GLY A 108 12.74 1.65 6.69
N LEU A 109 11.54 1.68 6.14
CA LEU A 109 10.79 2.91 5.87
C LEU A 109 9.91 3.39 7.04
N LEU A 110 9.91 2.71 8.18
CA LEU A 110 8.99 3.02 9.31
C LEU A 110 9.04 4.50 9.75
N ASP A 111 10.25 5.05 9.81
CA ASP A 111 10.48 6.46 10.22
C ASP A 111 10.84 7.34 9.02
N GLU A 112 10.44 6.96 7.81
CA GLU A 112 10.76 7.72 6.62
C GLU A 112 9.96 9.04 6.59
N PRO A 113 10.62 10.22 6.49
CA PRO A 113 9.92 11.51 6.48
C PRO A 113 8.87 11.63 5.37
N GLU A 114 9.07 10.95 4.24
CA GLU A 114 8.13 10.96 3.13
C GLU A 114 6.82 10.22 3.44
N LEU A 115 6.77 9.44 4.53
CA LEU A 115 5.57 8.78 5.03
C LEU A 115 4.87 9.56 6.15
N GLU A 116 5.38 10.72 6.55
CA GLU A 116 4.69 11.54 7.56
C GLU A 116 3.29 11.93 7.10
N GLY A 117 2.28 11.63 7.91
CA GLY A 117 0.88 11.87 7.59
C GLY A 117 0.26 10.91 6.55
N VAL A 118 1.00 9.90 6.08
CA VAL A 118 0.46 8.85 5.21
C VAL A 118 -0.16 7.76 6.08
N THR A 119 -1.41 7.37 5.82
CA THR A 119 -2.03 6.22 6.49
C THR A 119 -1.36 4.93 6.02
N LEU A 120 -0.81 4.17 6.95
CA LEU A 120 -0.13 2.91 6.68
C LEU A 120 -1.14 1.76 6.77
N MET A 121 -1.50 1.21 5.63
CA MET A 121 -2.48 0.14 5.55
C MET A 121 -1.81 -1.21 5.71
N LEU A 122 -2.03 -1.85 6.84
CA LEU A 122 -1.60 -3.22 7.13
C LEU A 122 -2.50 -4.22 6.39
N SER A 123 -2.09 -5.47 6.33
CA SER A 123 -2.87 -6.50 5.66
C SER A 123 -2.98 -7.78 6.50
N ASP A 124 -3.97 -8.58 6.14
CA ASP A 124 -4.05 -9.96 6.59
C ASP A 124 -3.13 -10.88 5.76
N ASN A 125 -3.20 -12.17 6.04
CA ASN A 125 -2.44 -13.20 5.33
C ASN A 125 -3.22 -13.83 4.16
N ASN A 126 -4.18 -13.13 3.57
CA ASN A 126 -5.13 -13.61 2.56
C ASN A 126 -6.10 -14.71 3.05
N GLN A 127 -6.10 -15.00 4.34
CA GLN A 127 -6.96 -16.00 4.98
C GLN A 127 -7.68 -15.46 6.22
N GLY A 128 -7.74 -14.14 6.33
CA GLY A 128 -8.43 -13.45 7.41
C GLY A 128 -7.70 -13.50 8.77
N ALA A 129 -6.37 -13.61 8.79
CA ALA A 129 -5.58 -13.44 9.99
C ALA A 129 -4.61 -12.26 9.81
N ALA A 130 -4.70 -11.25 10.68
CA ALA A 130 -3.80 -10.11 10.66
C ALA A 130 -2.33 -10.58 10.73
N ARG A 131 -1.49 -10.06 9.83
CA ARG A 131 -0.06 -10.41 9.77
C ARG A 131 0.72 -9.72 10.87
N THR A 132 0.49 -8.43 11.00
CA THR A 132 1.14 -7.57 11.98
C THR A 132 0.14 -6.56 12.52
N LEU A 133 0.37 -6.09 13.72
CA LEU A 133 -0.37 -4.99 14.33
C LEU A 133 0.63 -3.95 14.86
N PRO A 134 0.24 -2.66 14.91
CA PRO A 134 1.14 -1.61 15.36
C PRO A 134 1.61 -1.85 16.80
N THR A 135 2.92 -1.86 17.00
CA THR A 135 3.50 -1.85 18.34
C THR A 135 3.16 -0.53 19.05
N LYS A 136 3.36 -0.48 20.37
CA LYS A 136 3.09 0.73 21.15
C LYS A 136 3.87 1.95 20.62
N ALA A 137 5.08 1.77 20.15
CA ALA A 137 5.89 2.84 19.57
C ALA A 137 5.34 3.30 18.21
N MET A 138 4.91 2.37 17.37
CA MET A 138 4.36 2.66 16.05
C MET A 138 3.04 3.45 16.11
N ARG A 139 2.24 3.31 17.17
CA ARG A 139 0.92 3.98 17.30
C ARG A 139 1.00 5.52 17.34
N ASN A 140 2.21 6.08 17.47
CA ASN A 140 2.43 7.53 17.39
C ASN A 140 2.59 8.05 15.95
N HIS A 141 2.52 7.18 14.94
CA HIS A 141 2.60 7.58 13.55
C HIS A 141 1.45 8.53 13.19
N LYS A 142 1.77 9.72 12.67
CA LYS A 142 0.81 10.81 12.43
C LYS A 142 -0.31 10.45 11.45
N GLY A 143 0.00 9.66 10.44
CA GLY A 143 -0.98 9.19 9.44
C GLY A 143 -1.88 8.06 9.93
N GLY A 144 -1.59 7.48 11.09
CA GLY A 144 -2.34 6.35 11.63
C GLY A 144 -2.22 5.07 10.81
N TYR A 145 -3.05 4.10 11.12
CA TYR A 145 -3.03 2.78 10.49
C TYR A 145 -4.40 2.38 9.97
N GLY A 146 -4.41 1.75 8.80
CA GLY A 146 -5.55 1.10 8.19
C GLY A 146 -5.37 -0.41 8.08
N MET A 147 -6.40 -1.11 7.61
CA MET A 147 -6.38 -2.55 7.37
C MET A 147 -6.96 -2.88 5.99
N TYR A 148 -6.26 -3.70 5.24
CA TYR A 148 -6.78 -4.42 4.09
C TYR A 148 -7.05 -5.87 4.48
N TYR A 149 -8.31 -6.28 4.43
CA TYR A 149 -8.77 -7.56 4.95
C TYR A 149 -9.52 -8.37 3.90
N HIS A 150 -9.26 -9.68 3.82
CA HIS A 150 -9.94 -10.58 2.91
C HIS A 150 -11.10 -11.31 3.60
N MET A 151 -12.32 -11.02 3.15
CA MET A 151 -13.51 -11.83 3.44
C MET A 151 -13.71 -12.92 2.39
N ASP A 152 -13.07 -12.79 1.23
CA ASP A 152 -12.91 -13.79 0.20
C ASP A 152 -11.51 -13.76 -0.38
N MET A 153 -11.10 -14.81 -1.05
CA MET A 153 -9.84 -14.91 -1.76
C MET A 153 -9.97 -15.78 -3.00
N HIS A 154 -9.67 -15.19 -4.17
CA HIS A 154 -9.53 -15.91 -5.43
C HIS A 154 -8.05 -16.24 -5.65
N GLY A 155 -7.71 -17.50 -5.77
CA GLY A 155 -6.34 -17.91 -6.10
C GLY A 155 -5.75 -18.95 -5.15
N GLY A 156 -4.48 -19.28 -5.39
CA GLY A 156 -3.76 -20.28 -4.60
C GLY A 156 -3.17 -19.76 -3.30
N PRO A 157 -2.79 -20.64 -2.38
CA PRO A 157 -3.04 -22.09 -2.41
C PRO A 157 -4.45 -22.50 -1.96
N MET A 158 -5.22 -21.59 -1.37
CA MET A 158 -6.61 -21.82 -0.92
C MET A 158 -7.48 -20.66 -1.36
N ALA A 159 -8.45 -20.94 -2.22
CA ALA A 159 -9.53 -20.03 -2.54
C ALA A 159 -10.72 -20.22 -1.58
N PHE A 160 -11.33 -19.12 -1.16
CA PHE A 160 -12.62 -19.09 -0.48
C PHE A 160 -13.39 -17.88 -1.04
N GLU A 161 -14.33 -18.17 -1.93
CA GLU A 161 -14.92 -17.17 -2.84
C GLU A 161 -16.29 -16.68 -2.35
N TRP A 162 -16.78 -17.25 -1.25
CA TRP A 162 -18.06 -16.88 -0.67
C TRP A 162 -17.88 -16.08 0.61
N ILE A 163 -18.40 -14.87 0.66
CA ILE A 163 -18.43 -14.07 1.88
C ILE A 163 -19.11 -14.82 3.04
N GLY A 164 -20.12 -15.62 2.74
CA GLY A 164 -20.78 -16.49 3.70
C GLY A 164 -19.90 -17.59 4.31
N SER A 165 -18.72 -17.86 3.72
CA SER A 165 -17.73 -18.78 4.28
C SER A 165 -16.87 -18.14 5.38
N THR A 166 -16.94 -16.82 5.54
CA THR A 166 -16.18 -16.10 6.55
C THR A 166 -16.67 -16.47 7.95
N TYR A 167 -15.77 -16.99 8.77
CA TYR A 167 -16.06 -17.39 10.13
C TYR A 167 -16.21 -16.16 11.03
N LEU A 168 -17.43 -15.79 11.37
CA LEU A 168 -17.75 -14.55 12.10
C LEU A 168 -16.99 -14.35 13.42
N PRO A 169 -16.81 -15.38 14.29
CA PRO A 169 -15.99 -15.21 15.50
C PRO A 169 -14.54 -14.81 15.21
N LYS A 170 -13.93 -15.36 14.15
CA LYS A 170 -12.57 -14.98 13.72
C LYS A 170 -12.54 -13.55 13.19
N LEU A 171 -13.52 -13.21 12.35
CA LEU A 171 -13.65 -11.84 11.86
C LEU A 171 -13.74 -10.85 13.03
N TRP A 172 -14.60 -11.10 13.98
CA TRP A 172 -14.75 -10.26 15.16
C TRP A 172 -13.46 -10.16 15.98
N GLU A 173 -12.80 -11.28 16.27
CA GLU A 173 -11.51 -11.32 16.97
C GLU A 173 -10.46 -10.46 16.26
N GLN A 174 -10.26 -10.68 14.97
CA GLN A 174 -9.21 -10.00 14.18
C GLN A 174 -9.49 -8.50 14.05
N MET A 175 -10.74 -8.11 13.78
CA MET A 175 -11.13 -6.71 13.64
C MET A 175 -11.04 -5.98 14.99
N THR A 176 -11.52 -6.60 16.07
CA THR A 176 -11.45 -6.01 17.42
C THR A 176 -9.99 -5.83 17.85
N ALA A 177 -9.16 -6.87 17.68
CA ALA A 177 -7.74 -6.79 18.00
C ALA A 177 -7.05 -5.67 17.19
N ALA A 178 -7.28 -5.61 15.88
CA ALA A 178 -6.70 -4.55 15.04
C ALA A 178 -7.12 -3.16 15.53
N TYR A 179 -8.40 -2.95 15.81
CA TYR A 179 -8.92 -1.68 16.32
C TYR A 179 -8.29 -1.28 17.66
N GLU A 180 -8.22 -2.20 18.63
CA GLU A 180 -7.62 -1.96 19.94
C GLU A 180 -6.09 -1.70 19.85
N PHE A 181 -5.43 -2.21 18.82
CA PHE A 181 -4.03 -1.94 18.55
C PHE A 181 -3.78 -0.66 17.74
N GLY A 182 -4.83 0.13 17.44
CA GLY A 182 -4.73 1.45 16.83
C GLY A 182 -4.87 1.46 15.32
N VAL A 183 -5.43 0.41 14.73
CA VAL A 183 -5.79 0.38 13.31
C VAL A 183 -7.19 0.97 13.17
N GLN A 184 -7.29 2.29 12.96
CA GLN A 184 -8.56 3.02 13.13
C GLN A 184 -8.89 3.98 11.98
N GLU A 185 -7.99 4.15 10.98
CA GLU A 185 -8.17 5.16 9.94
C GLU A 185 -9.02 4.64 8.76
N ILE A 186 -8.48 3.74 7.97
CA ILE A 186 -9.16 3.21 6.78
C ILE A 186 -9.22 1.68 6.86
N TRP A 187 -10.40 1.14 6.60
CA TRP A 187 -10.60 -0.30 6.48
C TRP A 187 -11.13 -0.62 5.09
N VAL A 188 -10.37 -1.41 4.34
CA VAL A 188 -10.74 -1.91 3.02
C VAL A 188 -10.91 -3.42 3.12
N THR A 189 -12.07 -3.92 2.70
CA THR A 189 -12.35 -5.35 2.69
C THR A 189 -12.52 -5.85 1.26
N ASN A 190 -11.84 -6.93 0.95
CA ASN A 190 -12.11 -7.70 -0.24
C ASN A 190 -13.29 -8.63 0.06
N ILE A 191 -14.39 -8.45 -0.67
CA ILE A 191 -15.65 -9.18 -0.46
C ILE A 191 -16.04 -10.04 -1.65
N GLY A 192 -15.22 -10.07 -2.71
CA GLY A 192 -15.44 -10.88 -3.90
C GLY A 192 -16.64 -10.47 -4.75
N ASP A 193 -17.22 -11.46 -5.39
CA ASP A 193 -18.37 -11.28 -6.28
C ASP A 193 -19.67 -11.11 -5.49
N ILE A 194 -20.18 -9.88 -5.44
CA ILE A 194 -21.37 -9.51 -4.66
C ILE A 194 -22.70 -9.79 -5.35
N GLY A 195 -22.69 -10.32 -6.56
CA GLY A 195 -23.91 -10.46 -7.38
C GLY A 195 -24.91 -11.53 -6.97
N THR A 196 -24.51 -12.52 -6.16
CA THR A 196 -25.30 -13.72 -5.85
C THR A 196 -25.17 -14.23 -4.42
N GLN A 197 -24.70 -13.42 -3.51
CA GLN A 197 -24.46 -13.81 -2.11
C GLN A 197 -25.58 -13.34 -1.19
#